data_a693deb4cb6ea6cd12364c80301ac27e
#
_entry.id   a693deb4cb6ea6cd12364c80301ac27e
#
_cell.length_a   1.000
_cell.length_b   1.000
_cell.length_c   1.000
_cell.angle_alpha   90.00
_cell.angle_beta   90.00
_cell.angle_gamma   90.00
#
_symmetry.space_group_name_H-M   'P 1'
#
loop_
_entity.id
_entity.type
_entity.pdbx_description
1 polymer ?
#
loop_
_entity_poly.entity_id
_entity_poly.type
_entity_poly.pdbx_seq_one_letter_code
_entity_poly.pdbx_strand_id
1 'polypeptide(L)'
;MSSTSSASSPQPAPWRSQFLEHVSSMDSPEFVFSSLHPSPTEGASVPYLPRARYCIFRGFWSELPENKHNQAPQNERVYESEMPTFTTDVRMNKPIEIFAPSAGHAKDESQTQGSGGGGPCEAVWWVKGKMTQWRVKGQAFIVAPDIEGQGEQSKESSGVRTVKSELGSRMRIVKQDGVDQWSWNRELTAHFGNNSPGMRGSFKNPPPGQPVDEPYDDKNLEIGTKVEDLEDPVARKNFRLVVIKPDEVESVDLSDPKKSRRQVYKIDNSTGTWSHGESWP
;
A
#
# COMPACT_ATOMS: atom_id res chain seq x y z
N MET A 1 19.63 -13.22 40.34
CA MET A 1 18.65 -13.84 39.43
C MET A 1 18.14 -12.75 38.50
N SER A 2 18.74 -12.63 37.32
CA SER A 2 18.29 -11.68 36.31
C SER A 2 17.09 -12.28 35.61
N SER A 3 15.90 -11.70 35.79
CA SER A 3 14.73 -12.04 35.01
C SER A 3 14.90 -11.42 33.61
N THR A 4 15.26 -12.26 32.64
CA THR A 4 15.11 -11.92 31.24
C THR A 4 13.62 -11.78 30.96
N SER A 5 13.13 -10.54 30.87
CA SER A 5 11.79 -10.27 30.34
C SER A 5 11.81 -10.72 28.87
N SER A 6 11.15 -11.82 28.56
CA SER A 6 10.84 -12.18 27.19
C SER A 6 9.99 -11.06 26.63
N ALA A 7 10.52 -10.29 25.67
CA ALA A 7 9.74 -9.35 24.91
C ALA A 7 8.59 -10.13 24.25
N SER A 8 7.36 -9.90 24.68
CA SER A 8 6.19 -10.51 24.06
C SER A 8 6.13 -10.07 22.60
N SER A 9 5.95 -11.01 21.68
CA SER A 9 5.74 -10.68 20.27
C SER A 9 4.62 -9.63 20.14
N PRO A 10 4.76 -8.63 19.27
CA PRO A 10 3.73 -7.62 19.08
C PRO A 10 2.37 -8.27 18.81
N GLN A 11 1.34 -7.85 19.52
CA GLN A 11 -0.01 -8.40 19.34
C GLN A 11 -0.64 -7.79 18.08
N PRO A 12 -1.56 -8.53 17.40
CA PRO A 12 -2.35 -7.97 16.31
C PRO A 12 -3.08 -6.70 16.75
N ALA A 13 -3.25 -5.75 15.83
CA ALA A 13 -4.02 -4.54 16.10
C ALA A 13 -5.47 -4.90 16.50
N PRO A 14 -6.05 -4.25 17.52
CA PRO A 14 -7.37 -4.60 18.06
C PRO A 14 -8.50 -4.41 17.04
N TRP A 15 -8.31 -3.59 16.03
CA TRP A 15 -9.27 -3.32 14.95
C TRP A 15 -9.19 -4.32 13.79
N ARG A 16 -8.09 -5.08 13.68
CA ARG A 16 -7.75 -5.91 12.52
C ARG A 16 -8.84 -6.91 12.12
N SER A 17 -9.31 -7.72 13.07
CA SER A 17 -10.26 -8.80 12.80
C SER A 17 -11.59 -8.27 12.28
N GLN A 18 -12.11 -7.21 12.91
CA GLN A 18 -13.37 -6.60 12.50
C GLN A 18 -13.25 -5.90 11.14
N PHE A 19 -12.12 -5.22 10.88
CA PHE A 19 -11.85 -4.60 9.58
C PHE A 19 -11.86 -5.65 8.46
N LEU A 20 -11.13 -6.76 8.64
CA LEU A 20 -11.07 -7.83 7.63
C LEU A 20 -12.44 -8.49 7.41
N GLU A 21 -13.20 -8.77 8.47
CA GLU A 21 -14.56 -9.29 8.34
C GLU A 21 -15.43 -8.34 7.51
N HIS A 22 -15.40 -7.06 7.83
CA HIS A 22 -16.19 -6.05 7.14
C HIS A 22 -15.81 -5.93 5.67
N VAL A 23 -14.52 -5.77 5.37
CA VAL A 23 -14.04 -5.62 3.98
C VAL A 23 -14.27 -6.89 3.16
N SER A 24 -14.12 -8.07 3.77
CA SER A 24 -14.42 -9.35 3.10
C SER A 24 -15.91 -9.55 2.77
N SER A 25 -16.81 -8.80 3.42
CA SER A 25 -18.24 -8.81 3.13
C SER A 25 -18.65 -7.91 1.96
N MET A 26 -17.71 -7.13 1.40
CA MET A 26 -17.97 -6.28 0.24
C MET A 26 -17.87 -7.10 -1.05
N ASP A 27 -18.74 -6.81 -2.03
CA ASP A 27 -18.67 -7.43 -3.36
C ASP A 27 -17.35 -7.08 -4.08
N SER A 28 -16.87 -5.86 -3.86
CA SER A 28 -15.55 -5.40 -4.29
C SER A 28 -14.95 -4.57 -3.15
N PRO A 29 -13.69 -4.85 -2.73
CA PRO A 29 -13.07 -4.18 -1.58
C PRO A 29 -12.53 -2.79 -1.96
N GLU A 30 -13.41 -1.95 -2.51
CA GLU A 30 -13.09 -0.60 -2.94
C GLU A 30 -12.95 0.35 -1.75
N PHE A 31 -12.04 1.31 -1.90
CA PHE A 31 -11.87 2.38 -0.93
C PHE A 31 -11.44 3.67 -1.61
N VAL A 32 -11.67 4.79 -0.95
CA VAL A 32 -11.17 6.09 -1.38
C VAL A 32 -9.78 6.29 -0.79
N PHE A 33 -8.78 6.49 -1.64
CA PHE A 33 -7.44 6.89 -1.24
C PHE A 33 -7.27 8.38 -1.43
N SER A 34 -6.95 9.09 -0.36
CA SER A 34 -6.68 10.52 -0.34
C SER A 34 -5.20 10.79 -0.11
N SER A 35 -4.65 11.73 -0.87
CA SER A 35 -3.24 12.14 -0.85
C SER A 35 -3.10 13.62 -1.14
N LEU A 36 -1.88 14.12 -1.06
CA LEU A 36 -1.51 15.52 -1.28
C LEU A 36 -0.72 15.66 -2.58
N HIS A 37 -1.29 16.36 -3.55
CA HIS A 37 -0.61 16.67 -4.82
C HIS A 37 0.11 18.03 -4.70
N PRO A 38 1.37 18.15 -5.14
CA PRO A 38 2.05 19.43 -5.18
C PRO A 38 1.26 20.47 -5.97
N SER A 39 1.20 21.69 -5.49
CA SER A 39 0.57 22.79 -6.25
C SER A 39 1.31 22.98 -7.59
N PRO A 40 0.59 23.14 -8.70
CA PRO A 40 1.22 23.41 -10.00
C PRO A 40 1.85 24.81 -10.08
N THR A 41 1.53 25.70 -9.13
CA THR A 41 2.05 27.07 -9.08
C THR A 41 3.21 27.13 -8.10
N GLU A 42 4.41 27.44 -8.59
CA GLU A 42 5.58 27.65 -7.74
C GLU A 42 5.33 28.84 -6.80
N GLY A 43 5.67 28.67 -5.51
CA GLY A 43 5.46 29.70 -4.50
C GLY A 43 3.99 29.89 -4.09
N ALA A 44 3.08 29.00 -4.46
CA ALA A 44 1.69 29.07 -4.02
C ALA A 44 1.56 29.14 -2.51
N SER A 45 0.60 29.93 -2.00
CA SER A 45 0.29 30.01 -0.58
C SER A 45 -0.20 28.66 0.01
N VAL A 46 -0.75 27.80 -0.85
CA VAL A 46 -1.11 26.41 -0.52
C VAL A 46 -0.20 25.49 -1.31
N PRO A 47 0.83 24.89 -0.69
CA PRO A 47 1.84 24.11 -1.40
C PRO A 47 1.33 22.76 -1.90
N TYR A 48 0.24 22.23 -1.32
CA TYR A 48 -0.37 20.96 -1.67
C TYR A 48 -1.87 21.07 -1.82
N LEU A 49 -2.41 20.33 -2.77
CA LEU A 49 -3.86 20.23 -3.03
C LEU A 49 -4.32 18.80 -2.72
N PRO A 50 -5.48 18.62 -2.07
CA PRO A 50 -6.01 17.29 -1.79
C PRO A 50 -6.42 16.60 -3.09
N ARG A 51 -6.19 15.29 -3.16
CA ARG A 51 -6.65 14.40 -4.22
C ARG A 51 -7.32 13.18 -3.61
N ALA A 52 -8.39 12.72 -4.24
CA ALA A 52 -9.10 11.52 -3.84
C ALA A 52 -9.46 10.67 -5.08
N ARG A 53 -9.36 9.35 -4.98
CA ARG A 53 -9.77 8.40 -6.03
C ARG A 53 -10.08 7.05 -5.43
N TYR A 54 -10.87 6.26 -6.14
CA TYR A 54 -11.08 4.87 -5.78
C TYR A 54 -9.84 4.03 -6.06
N CYS A 55 -9.55 3.13 -5.12
CA CYS A 55 -8.53 2.09 -5.21
C CYS A 55 -9.14 0.77 -4.74
N ILE A 56 -8.49 -0.35 -5.06
CA ILE A 56 -8.92 -1.68 -4.64
C ILE A 56 -7.96 -2.19 -3.58
N PHE A 57 -8.46 -2.56 -2.43
CA PHE A 57 -7.69 -3.22 -1.38
C PHE A 57 -7.21 -4.59 -1.87
N ARG A 58 -5.90 -4.85 -1.71
CA ARG A 58 -5.23 -6.07 -2.19
C ARG A 58 -4.74 -6.97 -1.07
N GLY A 59 -5.22 -6.76 0.15
CA GLY A 59 -4.76 -7.44 1.34
C GLY A 59 -3.80 -6.59 2.17
N PHE A 60 -3.35 -7.12 3.29
CA PHE A 60 -2.27 -6.54 4.05
C PHE A 60 -0.91 -6.95 3.48
N TRP A 61 0.10 -6.10 3.63
CA TRP A 61 1.48 -6.41 3.26
C TRP A 61 1.96 -7.65 4.01
N SER A 62 2.67 -8.54 3.33
CA SER A 62 3.10 -9.87 3.77
C SER A 62 1.98 -10.90 4.00
N GLU A 63 0.74 -10.58 3.62
CA GLU A 63 -0.44 -11.44 3.79
C GLU A 63 -1.34 -11.35 2.56
N LEU A 64 -0.77 -11.67 1.41
CA LEU A 64 -1.54 -11.68 0.16
C LEU A 64 -2.71 -12.68 0.26
N PRO A 65 -3.95 -12.28 -0.05
CA PRO A 65 -5.08 -13.21 -0.09
C PRO A 65 -4.84 -14.36 -1.09
N GLU A 66 -5.23 -15.55 -0.69
CA GLU A 66 -5.14 -16.72 -1.57
C GLU A 66 -5.92 -16.50 -2.86
N ASN A 67 -5.26 -16.81 -3.98
CA ASN A 67 -5.84 -16.75 -5.31
C ASN A 67 -5.31 -17.93 -6.14
N LYS A 68 -6.18 -18.90 -6.41
CA LYS A 68 -5.83 -20.10 -7.20
C LYS A 68 -5.31 -19.81 -8.61
N HIS A 69 -5.53 -18.60 -9.12
CA HIS A 69 -5.06 -18.16 -10.43
C HIS A 69 -3.72 -17.44 -10.37
N ASN A 70 -3.20 -17.17 -9.18
CA ASN A 70 -1.88 -16.57 -9.00
C ASN A 70 -0.79 -17.62 -9.16
N GLN A 71 -0.04 -17.54 -10.25
CA GLN A 71 1.05 -18.47 -10.56
C GLN A 71 2.42 -17.98 -10.05
N ALA A 72 2.47 -16.80 -9.44
CA ALA A 72 3.71 -16.27 -8.88
C ALA A 72 4.18 -17.10 -7.69
N PRO A 73 5.51 -17.30 -7.54
CA PRO A 73 6.06 -17.83 -6.31
C PRO A 73 5.66 -16.94 -5.13
N GLN A 74 5.14 -17.54 -4.07
CA GLN A 74 4.72 -16.82 -2.87
C GLN A 74 5.71 -17.04 -1.73
N ASN A 75 5.82 -16.05 -0.86
CA ASN A 75 6.49 -16.21 0.42
C ASN A 75 5.71 -17.15 1.34
N GLU A 76 6.42 -17.88 2.19
CA GLU A 76 5.76 -18.49 3.34
C GLU A 76 5.20 -17.41 4.25
N ARG A 77 4.08 -17.70 4.91
CA ARG A 77 3.46 -16.80 5.87
C ARG A 77 4.24 -16.81 7.19
N VAL A 78 5.35 -16.09 7.20
CA VAL A 78 6.22 -15.90 8.36
C VAL A 78 6.01 -14.56 9.03
N TYR A 79 5.45 -13.60 8.29
CA TYR A 79 5.09 -12.26 8.77
C TYR A 79 3.60 -12.01 8.67
N GLU A 80 3.11 -11.18 9.56
CA GLU A 80 1.82 -10.51 9.49
C GLU A 80 1.99 -9.01 9.68
N SER A 81 1.08 -8.23 9.11
CA SER A 81 1.05 -6.78 9.31
C SER A 81 -0.38 -6.24 9.28
N GLU A 82 -0.55 -5.00 9.65
CA GLU A 82 -1.78 -4.24 9.51
C GLU A 82 -1.65 -3.12 8.47
N MET A 83 -0.85 -3.35 7.43
CA MET A 83 -0.55 -2.37 6.39
C MET A 83 -1.34 -2.66 5.10
N PRO A 84 -2.45 -1.96 4.83
CA PRO A 84 -3.23 -2.15 3.61
C PRO A 84 -2.41 -1.90 2.35
N THR A 85 -2.67 -2.70 1.30
CA THR A 85 -1.98 -2.58 0.02
C THR A 85 -2.95 -2.31 -1.12
N PHE A 86 -2.46 -1.63 -2.16
CA PHE A 86 -3.11 -1.48 -3.45
C PHE A 86 -2.09 -1.26 -4.55
N THR A 87 -2.50 -1.42 -5.81
CA THR A 87 -1.61 -1.31 -6.98
C THR A 87 -1.76 0.03 -7.68
N THR A 88 -0.68 0.51 -8.29
CA THR A 88 -0.68 1.71 -9.13
C THR A 88 0.34 1.60 -10.26
N ASP A 89 0.16 2.41 -11.29
CA ASP A 89 1.13 2.61 -12.36
C ASP A 89 2.07 3.77 -11.99
N VAL A 90 3.37 3.59 -12.22
CA VAL A 90 4.39 4.60 -11.91
C VAL A 90 4.19 5.91 -12.68
N ARG A 91 3.53 5.85 -13.83
CA ARG A 91 3.24 6.99 -14.71
C ARG A 91 2.00 7.80 -14.29
N MET A 92 1.26 7.35 -13.23
CA MET A 92 0.15 8.09 -12.65
C MET A 92 0.61 9.15 -11.64
N ASN A 93 -0.30 10.03 -11.23
CA ASN A 93 0.00 11.08 -10.24
C ASN A 93 0.29 10.56 -8.82
N LYS A 94 -0.13 9.33 -8.47
CA LYS A 94 0.06 8.81 -7.11
C LYS A 94 1.52 8.76 -6.65
N PRO A 95 2.52 8.37 -7.47
CA PRO A 95 3.91 8.41 -7.05
C PRO A 95 4.35 9.80 -6.58
N ILE A 96 4.13 10.86 -7.37
CA ILE A 96 4.53 12.19 -6.94
C ILE A 96 3.78 12.66 -5.68
N GLU A 97 2.51 12.28 -5.52
CA GLU A 97 1.70 12.59 -4.33
C GLU A 97 2.19 11.87 -3.07
N ILE A 98 2.86 10.72 -3.23
CA ILE A 98 3.44 9.93 -2.12
C ILE A 98 4.86 10.39 -1.79
N PHE A 99 5.63 10.81 -2.78
CA PHE A 99 7.02 11.21 -2.59
C PHE A 99 7.21 12.68 -2.25
N ALA A 100 6.49 13.59 -2.90
CA ALA A 100 6.72 15.03 -2.72
C ALA A 100 6.44 15.52 -1.28
N PRO A 101 5.36 15.10 -0.60
CA PRO A 101 5.11 15.52 0.79
C PRO A 101 5.86 14.66 1.82
N SER A 102 6.70 13.70 1.39
CA SER A 102 7.54 12.90 2.28
C SER A 102 8.81 13.64 2.69
N ALA A 103 9.56 13.09 3.65
CA ALA A 103 10.85 13.64 4.06
C ALA A 103 11.89 13.73 2.92
N GLY A 104 11.73 12.92 1.87
CA GLY A 104 12.58 12.95 0.68
C GLY A 104 12.29 14.09 -0.29
N HIS A 105 11.13 14.73 -0.17
CA HIS A 105 10.69 15.91 -0.94
C HIS A 105 11.00 15.83 -2.44
N ALA A 106 10.53 14.76 -3.12
CA ALA A 106 10.70 14.65 -4.56
C ALA A 106 10.14 15.88 -5.28
N LYS A 107 10.92 16.44 -6.20
CA LYS A 107 10.56 17.66 -6.94
C LYS A 107 9.87 17.37 -8.26
N ASP A 108 10.16 16.22 -8.84
CA ASP A 108 9.62 15.80 -10.13
C ASP A 108 9.47 14.28 -10.20
N GLU A 109 8.86 13.81 -11.28
CA GLU A 109 8.54 12.40 -11.50
C GLU A 109 9.79 11.50 -11.66
N SER A 110 10.93 12.04 -12.07
CA SER A 110 12.18 11.26 -12.21
C SER A 110 12.64 10.69 -10.87
N GLN A 111 12.33 11.38 -9.78
CA GLN A 111 12.67 11.01 -8.41
C GLN A 111 11.68 10.03 -7.76
N THR A 112 10.63 9.63 -8.48
CA THR A 112 9.55 8.77 -7.97
C THR A 112 9.52 7.38 -8.59
N GLN A 113 10.57 7.02 -9.36
CA GLN A 113 10.59 5.79 -10.16
C GLN A 113 10.87 4.52 -9.34
N GLY A 114 11.59 4.63 -8.24
CA GLY A 114 11.97 3.51 -7.37
C GLY A 114 11.07 3.34 -6.14
N SER A 115 11.53 2.49 -5.22
CA SER A 115 10.95 2.34 -3.88
C SER A 115 11.19 3.58 -3.03
N GLY A 116 10.23 3.94 -2.17
CA GLY A 116 10.35 5.14 -1.33
C GLY A 116 9.00 5.71 -0.91
N GLY A 117 8.97 7.02 -0.65
CA GLY A 117 7.76 7.75 -0.27
C GLY A 117 7.68 8.03 1.22
N GLY A 118 6.51 7.85 1.81
CA GLY A 118 6.20 8.22 3.20
C GLY A 118 5.32 9.47 3.30
N GLY A 119 4.70 9.87 2.20
CA GLY A 119 3.74 10.98 2.19
C GLY A 119 2.48 10.65 3.00
N PRO A 120 1.87 11.66 3.67
CA PRO A 120 0.66 11.46 4.45
C PRO A 120 -0.51 11.07 3.55
N CYS A 121 -1.35 10.17 4.04
CA CYS A 121 -2.53 9.70 3.32
C CYS A 121 -3.66 9.33 4.26
N GLU A 122 -4.86 9.24 3.70
CA GLU A 122 -6.03 8.67 4.37
C GLU A 122 -6.77 7.75 3.40
N ALA A 123 -7.12 6.55 3.87
CA ALA A 123 -7.91 5.57 3.14
C ALA A 123 -9.26 5.40 3.83
N VAL A 124 -10.37 5.43 3.05
CA VAL A 124 -11.74 5.38 3.59
C VAL A 124 -12.53 4.27 2.92
N TRP A 125 -13.03 3.32 3.69
CA TRP A 125 -13.99 2.28 3.27
C TRP A 125 -15.39 2.64 3.78
N TRP A 126 -16.38 2.52 2.92
CA TRP A 126 -17.77 2.50 3.32
C TRP A 126 -18.33 1.09 3.11
N VAL A 127 -18.48 0.34 4.21
CA VAL A 127 -19.01 -1.02 4.17
C VAL A 127 -20.52 -0.96 4.30
N LYS A 128 -21.21 -0.81 3.17
CA LYS A 128 -22.66 -0.57 3.09
C LYS A 128 -23.46 -1.63 3.84
N GLY A 129 -23.14 -2.92 3.68
CA GLY A 129 -23.84 -4.02 4.32
C GLY A 129 -23.73 -4.05 5.86
N LYS A 130 -22.74 -3.36 6.41
CA LYS A 130 -22.50 -3.22 7.85
C LYS A 130 -22.83 -1.80 8.36
N MET A 131 -23.23 -0.88 7.49
CA MET A 131 -23.42 0.53 7.81
C MET A 131 -22.24 1.14 8.59
N THR A 132 -21.03 0.71 8.25
CA THR A 132 -19.81 1.09 8.96
C THR A 132 -18.82 1.77 8.02
N GLN A 133 -18.28 2.90 8.46
CA GLN A 133 -17.15 3.57 7.81
C GLN A 133 -15.86 3.22 8.53
N TRP A 134 -14.84 2.84 7.77
CA TRP A 134 -13.46 2.72 8.24
C TRP A 134 -12.61 3.83 7.65
N ARG A 135 -11.71 4.39 8.46
CA ARG A 135 -10.71 5.36 8.05
C ARG A 135 -9.35 4.92 8.57
N VAL A 136 -8.38 4.88 7.67
CA VAL A 136 -6.99 4.53 7.97
C VAL A 136 -6.12 5.71 7.60
N LYS A 137 -5.57 6.40 8.58
CA LYS A 137 -4.63 7.51 8.41
C LYS A 137 -3.22 7.02 8.64
N GLY A 138 -2.27 7.52 7.87
CA GLY A 138 -0.87 7.16 8.01
C GLY A 138 -0.02 7.69 6.87
N GLN A 139 1.01 6.93 6.56
CA GLN A 139 1.98 7.25 5.51
C GLN A 139 1.90 6.19 4.40
N ALA A 140 1.96 6.63 3.15
CA ALA A 140 2.00 5.73 1.99
C ALA A 140 3.43 5.55 1.50
N PHE A 141 3.81 4.31 1.22
CA PHE A 141 5.11 3.93 0.66
C PHE A 141 4.92 3.18 -0.64
N ILE A 142 5.87 3.34 -1.56
CA ILE A 142 5.92 2.58 -2.81
C ILE A 142 6.99 1.50 -2.71
N VAL A 143 6.60 0.27 -3.03
CA VAL A 143 7.48 -0.87 -3.27
C VAL A 143 7.58 -1.06 -4.78
N ALA A 144 8.80 -0.98 -5.31
CA ALA A 144 9.12 -1.04 -6.73
C ALA A 144 10.13 -2.17 -7.02
N PRO A 145 10.41 -2.50 -8.30
CA PRO A 145 11.32 -3.59 -8.66
C PRO A 145 12.76 -3.47 -8.13
N ASP A 146 13.19 -2.28 -7.69
CA ASP A 146 14.50 -2.04 -7.09
C ASP A 146 14.62 -2.49 -5.63
N ILE A 147 13.55 -3.02 -5.03
CA ILE A 147 13.45 -3.27 -3.58
C ILE A 147 14.53 -4.22 -3.03
N GLU A 148 15.02 -5.18 -3.80
CA GLU A 148 16.11 -6.09 -3.39
C GLU A 148 17.46 -5.77 -4.08
N GLY A 149 17.51 -4.67 -4.85
CA GLY A 149 18.68 -4.31 -5.64
C GLY A 149 18.83 -5.17 -6.90
N GLN A 150 19.75 -4.76 -7.78
CA GLN A 150 20.12 -5.57 -8.94
C GLN A 150 21.61 -5.95 -8.81
N GLY A 151 21.88 -7.19 -8.40
CA GLY A 151 23.22 -7.77 -8.32
C GLY A 151 23.95 -7.57 -6.98
N GLU A 152 24.97 -8.41 -6.75
CA GLU A 152 25.71 -8.54 -5.48
C GLU A 152 26.49 -7.27 -5.04
N GLN A 153 26.56 -6.23 -5.87
CA GLN A 153 27.35 -5.01 -5.60
C GLN A 153 26.52 -3.72 -5.59
N SER A 154 25.21 -3.76 -5.77
CA SER A 154 24.41 -2.54 -5.77
C SER A 154 24.13 -2.09 -4.34
N LYS A 155 24.64 -0.92 -3.95
CA LYS A 155 24.23 -0.26 -2.71
C LYS A 155 22.74 0.07 -2.80
N GLU A 156 21.98 -0.40 -1.80
CA GLU A 156 20.56 -0.04 -1.69
C GLU A 156 20.39 1.49 -1.73
N SER A 157 19.43 1.96 -2.51
CA SER A 157 19.07 3.37 -2.55
C SER A 157 18.54 3.84 -1.18
N SER A 158 18.56 5.14 -0.94
CA SER A 158 17.96 5.71 0.28
C SER A 158 16.48 5.36 0.39
N GLY A 159 15.75 5.37 -0.73
CA GLY A 159 14.34 5.02 -0.78
C GLY A 159 14.09 3.56 -0.39
N VAL A 160 14.88 2.62 -0.93
CA VAL A 160 14.81 1.20 -0.55
C VAL A 160 15.06 1.02 0.95
N ARG A 161 16.10 1.64 1.50
CA ARG A 161 16.37 1.58 2.95
C ARG A 161 15.22 2.13 3.78
N THR A 162 14.64 3.26 3.35
CA THR A 162 13.47 3.85 4.02
C THR A 162 12.30 2.88 4.03
N VAL A 163 11.93 2.32 2.88
CA VAL A 163 10.82 1.36 2.78
C VAL A 163 11.06 0.14 3.66
N LYS A 164 12.23 -0.48 3.57
CA LYS A 164 12.56 -1.67 4.39
C LYS A 164 12.53 -1.38 5.90
N SER A 165 13.05 -0.22 6.32
CA SER A 165 13.01 0.20 7.73
C SER A 165 11.59 0.49 8.20
N GLU A 166 10.85 1.30 7.46
CA GLU A 166 9.51 1.77 7.86
C GLU A 166 8.48 0.63 7.86
N LEU A 167 8.43 -0.17 6.79
CA LEU A 167 7.50 -1.28 6.71
C LEU A 167 7.96 -2.46 7.56
N GLY A 168 9.26 -2.76 7.58
CA GLY A 168 9.82 -3.84 8.41
C GLY A 168 9.53 -3.66 9.90
N SER A 169 9.55 -2.40 10.40
CA SER A 169 9.21 -2.10 11.80
C SER A 169 7.76 -2.47 12.19
N ARG A 170 6.88 -2.67 11.20
CA ARG A 170 5.46 -3.00 11.37
C ARG A 170 5.12 -4.43 10.95
N MET A 171 6.13 -5.22 10.57
CA MET A 171 5.98 -6.64 10.26
C MET A 171 6.19 -7.45 11.53
N ARG A 172 5.20 -8.24 11.90
CA ARG A 172 5.20 -9.10 13.08
C ARG A 172 5.57 -10.53 12.66
N ILE A 173 6.59 -11.13 13.28
CA ILE A 173 6.94 -12.53 13.04
C ILE A 173 5.90 -13.42 13.69
N VAL A 174 5.24 -14.27 12.91
CA VAL A 174 4.25 -15.26 13.38
C VAL A 174 4.76 -16.69 13.25
N LYS A 175 5.80 -16.91 12.44
CA LYS A 175 6.51 -18.18 12.30
C LYS A 175 7.99 -17.87 12.15
N GLN A 176 8.82 -18.39 13.04
CA GLN A 176 10.27 -18.13 13.02
C GLN A 176 10.96 -18.86 11.86
N ASP A 177 10.47 -20.06 11.55
CA ASP A 177 11.00 -20.89 10.47
C ASP A 177 10.65 -20.30 9.10
N GLY A 178 11.63 -20.09 8.25
CA GLY A 178 11.45 -19.49 6.92
C GLY A 178 11.63 -17.97 6.84
N VAL A 179 11.90 -17.27 7.96
CA VAL A 179 12.15 -15.81 7.97
C VAL A 179 13.30 -15.42 7.04
N ASP A 180 14.40 -16.16 7.06
CA ASP A 180 15.58 -15.90 6.23
C ASP A 180 15.34 -16.15 4.72
N GLN A 181 14.25 -16.85 4.38
CA GLN A 181 13.86 -17.15 3.00
C GLN A 181 12.81 -16.17 2.46
N TRP A 182 12.26 -15.32 3.32
CA TRP A 182 11.29 -14.34 2.93
C TRP A 182 11.93 -13.25 2.07
N SER A 183 11.29 -12.88 0.94
CA SER A 183 11.85 -11.97 -0.04
C SER A 183 10.85 -10.86 -0.37
N TRP A 184 11.31 -9.62 -0.33
CA TRP A 184 10.56 -8.44 -0.74
C TRP A 184 10.15 -8.50 -2.21
N ASN A 185 11.07 -8.94 -3.07
CA ASN A 185 10.79 -9.05 -4.51
C ASN A 185 9.79 -10.17 -4.80
N ARG A 186 9.86 -11.28 -4.06
CA ARG A 186 8.87 -12.36 -4.18
C ARG A 186 7.48 -11.87 -3.76
N GLU A 187 7.37 -11.08 -2.69
CA GLU A 187 6.11 -10.47 -2.27
C GLU A 187 5.57 -9.51 -3.33
N LEU A 188 6.41 -8.62 -3.87
CA LEU A 188 6.05 -7.71 -4.95
C LEU A 188 5.56 -8.48 -6.20
N THR A 189 6.26 -9.55 -6.59
CA THR A 189 5.90 -10.39 -7.74
C THR A 189 4.59 -11.14 -7.49
N ALA A 190 4.37 -11.62 -6.27
CA ALA A 190 3.11 -12.26 -5.88
C ALA A 190 1.93 -11.28 -5.96
N HIS A 191 2.10 -10.03 -5.54
CA HIS A 191 1.09 -8.97 -5.71
C HIS A 191 0.82 -8.65 -7.20
N PHE A 192 1.84 -8.63 -8.05
CA PHE A 192 1.65 -8.49 -9.51
C PHE A 192 0.87 -9.66 -10.07
N GLY A 193 1.26 -10.90 -9.74
CA GLY A 193 0.59 -12.13 -10.17
C GLY A 193 -0.85 -12.26 -9.66
N ASN A 194 -1.19 -11.62 -8.54
CA ASN A 194 -2.54 -11.64 -7.98
C ASN A 194 -3.55 -10.77 -8.76
N ASN A 195 -3.08 -9.93 -9.69
CA ASN A 195 -3.95 -9.24 -10.62
C ASN A 195 -4.36 -10.18 -11.77
N SER A 196 -5.55 -9.98 -12.31
CA SER A 196 -5.97 -10.68 -13.53
C SER A 196 -5.08 -10.32 -14.72
N PRO A 197 -4.98 -11.16 -15.76
CA PRO A 197 -4.22 -10.84 -16.97
C PRO A 197 -4.59 -9.50 -17.60
N GLY A 198 -5.87 -9.16 -17.63
CA GLY A 198 -6.33 -7.85 -18.11
C GLY A 198 -5.88 -6.69 -17.23
N MET A 199 -5.88 -6.89 -15.89
CA MET A 199 -5.38 -5.88 -14.98
C MET A 199 -3.86 -5.71 -15.09
N ARG A 200 -3.10 -6.80 -15.26
CA ARG A 200 -1.66 -6.71 -15.57
C ARG A 200 -1.41 -6.03 -16.92
N GLY A 201 -2.28 -6.27 -17.90
CA GLY A 201 -2.24 -5.60 -19.20
C GLY A 201 -2.45 -4.10 -19.14
N SER A 202 -3.22 -3.59 -18.15
CA SER A 202 -3.42 -2.15 -18.00
C SER A 202 -2.12 -1.36 -17.75
N PHE A 203 -1.06 -2.02 -17.26
CA PHE A 203 0.28 -1.42 -17.13
C PHE A 203 0.99 -1.26 -18.48
N LYS A 204 0.40 -1.78 -19.57
CA LYS A 204 0.82 -1.57 -20.97
C LYS A 204 -0.10 -0.61 -21.73
N ASN A 205 -1.08 -0.01 -21.09
CA ASN A 205 -1.88 1.05 -21.71
C ASN A 205 -1.01 2.27 -22.07
N PRO A 206 -1.43 3.11 -23.04
CA PRO A 206 -0.83 4.42 -23.26
C PRO A 206 -0.65 5.20 -21.96
N PRO A 207 0.24 6.21 -21.92
CA PRO A 207 0.53 6.96 -20.69
C PRO A 207 -0.74 7.54 -20.05
N PRO A 208 -1.04 7.22 -18.77
CA PRO A 208 -2.24 7.73 -18.12
C PRO A 208 -2.27 9.26 -18.04
N GLY A 209 -3.38 9.88 -18.47
CA GLY A 209 -3.57 11.33 -18.44
C GLY A 209 -2.99 12.07 -19.65
N GLN A 210 -2.29 11.40 -20.54
CA GLN A 210 -1.85 12.00 -21.81
C GLN A 210 -3.08 12.23 -22.72
N PRO A 211 -3.17 13.37 -23.45
CA PRO A 211 -4.19 13.58 -24.48
C PRO A 211 -4.19 12.47 -25.53
N VAL A 212 -5.38 12.08 -26.02
CA VAL A 212 -5.56 10.93 -26.93
C VAL A 212 -4.94 11.17 -28.31
N ASP A 213 -4.79 12.42 -28.71
CA ASP A 213 -4.21 12.85 -29.97
C ASP A 213 -2.68 13.03 -29.92
N GLU A 214 -2.07 12.90 -28.75
CA GLU A 214 -0.63 12.93 -28.60
C GLU A 214 -0.01 11.56 -28.94
N PRO A 215 1.15 11.54 -29.63
CA PRO A 215 1.83 10.29 -29.99
C PRO A 215 2.39 9.59 -28.75
N TYR A 216 2.36 8.26 -28.75
CA TYR A 216 2.94 7.41 -27.71
C TYR A 216 3.68 6.22 -28.37
N ASP A 217 4.37 5.41 -27.57
CA ASP A 217 5.05 4.19 -28.04
C ASP A 217 4.02 3.08 -28.35
N ASP A 218 3.43 3.14 -29.52
CA ASP A 218 2.41 2.19 -30.01
C ASP A 218 2.93 0.78 -30.30
N LYS A 219 4.26 0.58 -30.29
CA LYS A 219 4.87 -0.74 -30.46
C LYS A 219 4.84 -1.59 -29.20
N ASN A 220 4.88 -0.93 -28.05
CA ASN A 220 4.97 -1.59 -26.74
C ASN A 220 3.74 -1.37 -25.88
N LEU A 221 2.89 -0.40 -26.21
CA LEU A 221 1.74 0.03 -25.41
C LEU A 221 0.46 -0.08 -26.23
N GLU A 222 -0.54 -0.80 -25.71
CA GLU A 222 -1.84 -1.00 -26.36
C GLU A 222 -2.94 -1.20 -25.31
N ILE A 223 -4.09 -0.57 -25.55
CA ILE A 223 -5.28 -0.74 -24.69
C ILE A 223 -5.87 -2.14 -24.89
N GLY A 224 -6.26 -2.79 -23.77
CA GLY A 224 -6.94 -4.10 -23.81
C GLY A 224 -6.01 -5.30 -23.90
N THR A 225 -4.70 -5.09 -23.89
CA THR A 225 -3.71 -6.17 -23.82
C THR A 225 -3.93 -7.03 -22.56
N LYS A 226 -3.75 -8.35 -22.71
CA LYS A 226 -3.69 -9.29 -21.59
C LYS A 226 -2.24 -9.72 -21.38
N VAL A 227 -1.76 -9.62 -20.14
CA VAL A 227 -0.42 -10.05 -19.77
C VAL A 227 -0.51 -11.31 -18.92
N GLU A 228 -0.14 -12.46 -19.52
CA GLU A 228 -0.04 -13.74 -18.83
C GLU A 228 1.35 -13.92 -18.20
N ASP A 229 2.39 -13.46 -18.89
CA ASP A 229 3.77 -13.52 -18.41
C ASP A 229 3.99 -12.61 -17.20
N LEU A 230 4.42 -13.20 -16.08
CA LEU A 230 4.71 -12.47 -14.85
C LEU A 230 6.00 -11.65 -14.92
N GLU A 231 6.83 -11.90 -15.91
CA GLU A 231 8.09 -11.19 -16.18
C GLU A 231 8.00 -10.23 -17.37
N ASP A 232 6.77 -9.92 -17.87
CA ASP A 232 6.61 -8.95 -18.97
C ASP A 232 7.32 -7.63 -18.60
N PRO A 233 8.36 -7.24 -19.37
CA PRO A 233 9.25 -6.15 -18.97
C PRO A 233 8.56 -4.79 -18.93
N VAL A 234 7.54 -4.59 -19.79
CA VAL A 234 6.81 -3.32 -19.86
C VAL A 234 5.82 -3.20 -18.70
N ALA A 235 5.03 -4.25 -18.45
CA ALA A 235 4.08 -4.25 -17.35
C ALA A 235 4.79 -4.16 -15.99
N ARG A 236 5.88 -4.91 -15.81
CA ARG A 236 6.70 -4.87 -14.57
C ARG A 236 7.37 -3.52 -14.35
N LYS A 237 7.88 -2.90 -15.42
CA LYS A 237 8.48 -1.56 -15.35
C LYS A 237 7.48 -0.53 -14.81
N ASN A 238 6.21 -0.63 -15.19
CA ASN A 238 5.18 0.35 -14.82
C ASN A 238 4.44 0.00 -13.52
N PHE A 239 4.43 -1.27 -13.11
CA PHE A 239 3.77 -1.73 -11.90
C PHE A 239 4.42 -1.21 -10.62
N ARG A 240 3.61 -0.72 -9.69
CA ARG A 240 4.01 -0.34 -8.32
C ARG A 240 2.99 -0.86 -7.31
N LEU A 241 3.49 -1.30 -6.17
CA LEU A 241 2.66 -1.60 -5.01
C LEU A 241 2.74 -0.44 -4.03
N VAL A 242 1.58 0.05 -3.61
CA VAL A 242 1.49 1.03 -2.52
C VAL A 242 1.13 0.30 -1.24
N VAL A 243 1.87 0.59 -0.18
CA VAL A 243 1.66 0.08 1.17
C VAL A 243 1.36 1.25 2.08
N ILE A 244 0.21 1.22 2.76
CA ILE A 244 -0.16 2.23 3.77
C ILE A 244 0.32 1.74 5.13
N LYS A 245 1.17 2.52 5.80
CA LYS A 245 1.59 2.31 7.19
C LYS A 245 0.66 3.10 8.10
N PRO A 246 -0.28 2.47 8.83
CA PRO A 246 -1.26 3.18 9.64
C PRO A 246 -0.63 3.79 10.90
N ASP A 247 -1.04 5.01 11.22
CA ASP A 247 -0.76 5.66 12.51
C ASP A 247 -2.03 5.79 13.36
N GLU A 248 -3.19 5.94 12.70
CA GLU A 248 -4.50 6.02 13.32
C GLU A 248 -5.53 5.26 12.47
N VAL A 249 -6.39 4.50 13.12
CA VAL A 249 -7.52 3.83 12.47
C VAL A 249 -8.79 4.20 13.21
N GLU A 250 -9.84 4.53 12.48
CA GLU A 250 -11.17 4.83 13.02
C GLU A 250 -12.21 3.92 12.39
N SER A 251 -13.20 3.51 13.18
CA SER A 251 -14.45 2.96 12.66
C SER A 251 -15.64 3.73 13.22
N VAL A 252 -16.62 4.02 12.37
CA VAL A 252 -17.89 4.63 12.75
C VAL A 252 -19.00 3.68 12.39
N ASP A 253 -19.63 3.11 13.39
CA ASP A 253 -20.79 2.21 13.23
C ASP A 253 -22.08 3.03 13.30
N LEU A 254 -22.85 3.00 12.23
CA LEU A 254 -24.15 3.67 12.07
C LEU A 254 -25.30 2.66 11.92
N SER A 255 -25.09 1.38 12.24
CA SER A 255 -26.10 0.33 12.09
C SER A 255 -27.28 0.52 13.04
N ASP A 256 -27.04 1.03 14.25
CA ASP A 256 -28.08 1.40 15.22
C ASP A 256 -27.95 2.92 15.55
N PRO A 257 -28.85 3.77 15.10
CA PRO A 257 -28.80 5.21 15.35
C PRO A 257 -28.77 5.61 16.84
N LYS A 258 -29.26 4.75 17.71
CA LYS A 258 -29.27 4.99 19.17
C LYS A 258 -27.98 4.58 19.87
N LYS A 259 -27.13 3.81 19.17
CA LYS A 259 -25.88 3.23 19.69
C LYS A 259 -24.66 3.57 18.87
N SER A 260 -24.79 4.48 17.92
CA SER A 260 -23.66 4.89 17.08
C SER A 260 -22.45 5.33 17.91
N ARG A 261 -21.29 4.81 17.58
CA ARG A 261 -20.00 5.13 18.23
C ARG A 261 -18.92 5.22 17.18
N ARG A 262 -17.95 6.05 17.48
CA ARG A 262 -16.66 6.07 16.79
C ARG A 262 -15.63 5.38 17.65
N GLN A 263 -15.00 4.35 17.12
CA GLN A 263 -13.82 3.72 17.70
C GLN A 263 -12.58 4.37 17.11
N VAL A 264 -11.63 4.73 17.93
CA VAL A 264 -10.36 5.36 17.52
C VAL A 264 -9.21 4.53 18.06
N TYR A 265 -8.34 4.09 17.18
CA TYR A 265 -7.15 3.31 17.48
C TYR A 265 -5.92 4.11 17.05
N LYS A 266 -4.96 4.28 17.93
CA LYS A 266 -3.68 4.97 17.65
C LYS A 266 -2.52 4.09 18.04
N ILE A 267 -1.51 4.05 17.19
CA ILE A 267 -0.30 3.31 17.51
C ILE A 267 0.73 4.26 18.15
N ASP A 268 1.38 3.79 19.18
CA ASP A 268 2.62 4.38 19.67
C ASP A 268 3.79 3.84 18.85
N ASN A 269 4.39 4.69 18.03
CA ASN A 269 5.51 4.32 17.17
C ASN A 269 6.77 3.88 17.92
N SER A 270 6.90 4.26 19.19
CA SER A 270 8.06 3.90 20.02
C SER A 270 7.95 2.49 20.59
N THR A 271 6.74 2.04 20.87
CA THR A 271 6.46 0.73 21.49
C THR A 271 5.79 -0.27 20.54
N GLY A 272 5.22 0.20 19.43
CA GLY A 272 4.43 -0.63 18.52
C GLY A 272 3.05 -1.03 19.08
N THR A 273 2.62 -0.44 20.20
CA THR A 273 1.36 -0.77 20.88
C THR A 273 0.22 0.13 20.41
N TRP A 274 -0.97 -0.48 20.25
CA TRP A 274 -2.20 0.22 19.93
C TRP A 274 -2.96 0.63 21.17
N SER A 275 -3.31 1.91 21.27
CA SER A 275 -4.32 2.42 22.19
C SER A 275 -5.69 2.41 21.54
N HIS A 276 -6.74 2.37 22.35
CA HIS A 276 -8.13 2.38 21.90
C HIS A 276 -8.96 3.34 22.73
N GLY A 277 -9.84 4.08 22.06
CA GLY A 277 -10.80 4.99 22.70
C GLY A 277 -12.10 5.07 21.91
N GLU A 278 -13.17 5.44 22.60
CA GLU A 278 -14.47 5.71 22.00
C GLU A 278 -14.77 7.21 21.98
N SER A 279 -15.52 7.64 20.97
CA SER A 279 -16.05 9.00 20.87
C SER A 279 -17.41 9.02 20.16
N TRP A 280 -18.08 10.14 20.17
CA TRP A 280 -19.28 10.34 19.36
C TRP A 280 -18.91 10.36 17.86
N PRO A 281 -19.84 9.88 16.99
CA PRO A 281 -19.65 9.87 15.53
C PRO A 281 -19.32 11.23 14.93
#